data_cf76403cc36090aca9c3345e26bf02cd
#
_entry.id   cf76403cc36090aca9c3345e26bf02cd
#
_cell.length_a   1.000
_cell.length_b   1.000
_cell.length_c   1.000
_cell.angle_alpha   90.00
_cell.angle_beta   90.00
_cell.angle_gamma   90.00
#
_symmetry.space_group_name_H-M   'P 1'
#
loop_
_entity.id
_entity.type
_entity.pdbx_description
1 polymer ?
#
loop_
_entity_poly.entity_id
_entity_poly.type
_entity_poly.pdbx_seq_one_letter_code
_entity_poly.pdbx_strand_id
1 'polypeptide(L)'
;MSVNYAHELFNLNVRFNEFELVDSALTNLTEPLQRLPSINFNTRFDRLDNGIKYGVDWNFTNFESGSDIEGKSLAASPYIEQAFESSWGYVKPAVSLNYRAFELDNVALGQDQDPSFTVPALSIDSGLVFEKNINWFGGNALQTLEPRLFYAYAPDEDQDDVPLFESSTVNFNNYSNIFRVNRFFGQDRFADTNQVTLGLTSRVIDENSGVELIKASVGQVYYIDDLEQSLVSNDGVEQGFGDFLFELRTRGNSPWSTYSFIQYDHEDDDIRTARFDVAYEPKDDNRKRVSVGYYVSDLEAQDDIDQLLVDLSWPITDRWQFSAQERYSFEDSESLYRDVGLEYNACCWKLRLRAQDRVTGRSFDEKRSSFFIELELTGLGTIRGG
;
A
#
# COMPACT_ATOMS: atom_id res chain seq x y z
N MET A 1 -4.87 15.35 -14.36
CA MET A 1 -6.35 15.33 -14.51
C MET A 1 -6.84 13.90 -14.47
N SER A 2 -8.00 13.60 -13.84
CA SER A 2 -8.54 12.23 -13.84
C SER A 2 -10.06 12.21 -14.00
N VAL A 3 -10.55 11.18 -14.68
CA VAL A 3 -11.98 10.89 -14.84
C VAL A 3 -12.22 9.46 -14.37
N ASN A 4 -13.15 9.28 -13.42
CA ASN A 4 -13.54 7.98 -12.91
C ASN A 4 -15.02 7.74 -13.26
N TYR A 5 -15.31 6.60 -13.84
CA TYR A 5 -16.66 6.14 -14.09
C TYR A 5 -16.84 4.75 -13.49
N ALA A 6 -17.81 4.62 -12.61
CA ALA A 6 -18.15 3.35 -11.97
C ALA A 6 -19.55 2.89 -12.42
N HIS A 7 -19.62 1.66 -12.89
CA HIS A 7 -20.84 0.95 -13.25
C HIS A 7 -20.91 -0.36 -12.45
N GLU A 8 -22.08 -0.96 -12.35
CA GLU A 8 -22.26 -2.25 -11.64
C GLU A 8 -21.34 -3.37 -12.15
N LEU A 9 -20.98 -3.36 -13.44
CA LEU A 9 -20.23 -4.42 -14.11
C LEU A 9 -18.77 -4.03 -14.41
N PHE A 10 -18.43 -2.76 -14.37
CA PHE A 10 -17.08 -2.30 -14.69
C PHE A 10 -16.74 -0.96 -14.06
N ASN A 11 -15.46 -0.72 -13.91
CA ASN A 11 -14.90 0.56 -13.54
C ASN A 11 -13.95 1.03 -14.64
N LEU A 12 -14.05 2.28 -15.02
CA LEU A 12 -13.17 2.95 -15.96
C LEU A 12 -12.49 4.13 -15.26
N ASN A 13 -11.17 4.15 -15.26
CA ASN A 13 -10.37 5.29 -14.80
C ASN A 13 -9.49 5.77 -15.94
N VAL A 14 -9.60 7.03 -16.29
CA VAL A 14 -8.71 7.68 -17.27
C VAL A 14 -7.95 8.78 -16.55
N ARG A 15 -6.62 8.75 -16.65
CA ARG A 15 -5.72 9.67 -15.97
C ARG A 15 -4.72 10.27 -16.93
N PHE A 16 -4.44 11.55 -16.74
CA PHE A 16 -3.38 12.28 -17.41
C PHE A 16 -2.48 12.86 -16.31
N ASN A 17 -1.25 12.37 -16.22
CA ASN A 17 -0.26 12.82 -15.27
C ASN A 17 0.91 13.43 -16.05
N GLU A 18 1.04 14.73 -15.94
CA GLU A 18 2.13 15.51 -16.46
C GLU A 18 2.86 16.12 -15.25
N PHE A 19 4.19 16.03 -15.25
CA PHE A 19 5.04 16.56 -14.18
C PHE A 19 5.96 17.62 -14.78
N GLU A 20 6.16 18.69 -14.05
CA GLU A 20 7.09 19.74 -14.38
C GLU A 20 8.04 19.96 -13.20
N LEU A 21 9.34 19.95 -13.45
CA LEU A 21 10.33 20.31 -12.43
C LEU A 21 10.30 21.82 -12.22
N VAL A 22 9.75 22.22 -11.07
CA VAL A 22 9.56 23.65 -10.72
C VAL A 22 10.87 24.31 -10.25
N ASP A 23 11.86 23.52 -9.83
CA ASP A 23 13.13 24.03 -9.30
C ASP A 23 14.27 23.77 -10.28
N SER A 24 14.81 24.87 -10.84
CA SER A 24 15.95 24.81 -11.78
C SER A 24 17.26 24.35 -11.11
N ALA A 25 17.35 24.30 -9.79
CA ALA A 25 18.49 23.73 -9.07
C ALA A 25 18.52 22.21 -9.13
N LEU A 26 17.39 21.57 -9.50
CA LEU A 26 17.24 20.12 -9.63
C LEU A 26 17.56 19.60 -11.04
N THR A 27 18.33 20.33 -11.83
CA THR A 27 18.70 19.97 -13.23
C THR A 27 19.39 18.61 -13.39
N ASN A 28 19.83 17.99 -12.30
CA ASN A 28 20.44 16.66 -12.29
C ASN A 28 19.46 15.53 -11.92
N LEU A 29 18.18 15.85 -11.67
CA LEU A 29 17.15 14.83 -11.48
C LEU A 29 16.53 14.49 -12.82
N THR A 30 16.38 13.20 -13.07
CA THR A 30 15.57 12.70 -14.18
C THR A 30 14.12 13.13 -13.96
N GLU A 31 13.50 13.73 -14.97
CA GLU A 31 12.07 14.04 -14.90
C GLU A 31 11.26 12.76 -14.69
N PRO A 32 10.28 12.77 -13.76
CA PRO A 32 9.42 11.61 -13.59
C PRO A 32 8.70 11.29 -14.90
N LEU A 33 8.56 9.98 -15.22
CA LEU A 33 7.82 9.53 -16.38
C LEU A 33 6.39 10.09 -16.37
N GLN A 34 6.03 10.74 -17.47
CA GLN A 34 4.68 11.24 -17.69
C GLN A 34 3.80 10.09 -18.16
N ARG A 35 2.51 10.13 -17.83
CA ARG A 35 1.50 9.12 -18.23
C ARG A 35 0.37 9.81 -18.96
N LEU A 36 0.37 9.77 -20.29
CA LEU A 36 -0.47 10.58 -21.16
C LEU A 36 -1.04 9.80 -22.35
N PRO A 37 -2.17 9.10 -22.21
CA PRO A 37 -2.98 8.84 -21.03
C PRO A 37 -2.59 7.55 -20.29
N SER A 38 -3.14 7.35 -19.09
CA SER A 38 -3.24 6.04 -18.46
C SER A 38 -4.74 5.68 -18.32
N ILE A 39 -5.12 4.52 -18.86
CA ILE A 39 -6.52 4.04 -18.90
C ILE A 39 -6.57 2.70 -18.18
N ASN A 40 -7.36 2.62 -17.11
CA ASN A 40 -7.63 1.39 -16.39
C ASN A 40 -9.09 0.99 -16.59
N PHE A 41 -9.33 -0.22 -17.01
CA PHE A 41 -10.65 -0.78 -17.20
C PHE A 41 -10.73 -2.15 -16.51
N ASN A 42 -11.57 -2.25 -15.50
CA ASN A 42 -11.74 -3.45 -14.71
C ASN A 42 -13.17 -3.91 -14.82
N THR A 43 -13.38 -5.17 -15.18
CA THR A 43 -14.70 -5.80 -15.19
C THR A 43 -14.78 -6.85 -14.11
N ARG A 44 -15.98 -7.01 -13.55
CA ARG A 44 -16.27 -8.05 -12.57
C ARG A 44 -17.69 -8.58 -12.77
N PHE A 45 -17.79 -9.86 -13.00
CA PHE A 45 -19.06 -10.54 -13.21
C PHE A 45 -19.24 -11.59 -12.09
N ASP A 46 -20.03 -11.24 -11.08
CA ASP A 46 -20.32 -12.08 -9.90
C ASP A 46 -21.68 -12.79 -10.01
N ARG A 47 -22.30 -12.84 -11.21
CA ARG A 47 -23.72 -13.13 -11.37
C ARG A 47 -24.07 -14.59 -11.65
N LEU A 48 -23.15 -15.50 -11.54
CA LEU A 48 -23.50 -16.91 -11.63
C LEU A 48 -23.89 -17.40 -10.24
N ASP A 49 -25.12 -17.89 -10.09
CA ASP A 49 -25.69 -18.43 -8.83
C ASP A 49 -24.87 -19.59 -8.21
N ASN A 50 -23.83 -20.05 -8.91
CA ASN A 50 -22.96 -21.13 -8.52
C ASN A 50 -21.61 -20.67 -7.88
N GLY A 51 -21.44 -19.38 -7.59
CA GLY A 51 -20.24 -18.82 -6.95
C GLY A 51 -19.06 -18.58 -7.91
N ILE A 52 -19.26 -18.70 -9.24
CA ILE A 52 -18.23 -18.36 -10.23
C ILE A 52 -18.15 -16.84 -10.38
N LYS A 53 -16.93 -16.31 -10.27
CA LYS A 53 -16.58 -14.93 -10.60
C LYS A 53 -15.61 -14.94 -11.75
N TYR A 54 -15.78 -14.02 -12.70
CA TYR A 54 -14.85 -13.84 -13.79
C TYR A 54 -14.79 -12.38 -14.22
N GLY A 55 -13.71 -12.00 -14.85
CA GLY A 55 -13.53 -10.64 -15.29
C GLY A 55 -12.24 -10.47 -16.07
N VAL A 56 -11.96 -9.22 -16.40
CA VAL A 56 -10.68 -8.81 -16.97
C VAL A 56 -10.23 -7.50 -16.32
N ASP A 57 -8.99 -7.47 -15.91
CA ASP A 57 -8.27 -6.26 -15.56
C ASP A 57 -7.45 -5.85 -16.77
N TRP A 58 -7.71 -4.66 -17.28
CA TRP A 58 -7.06 -4.12 -18.46
C TRP A 58 -6.47 -2.75 -18.15
N ASN A 59 -5.24 -2.53 -18.61
CA ASN A 59 -4.55 -1.25 -18.50
C ASN A 59 -3.90 -0.90 -19.83
N PHE A 60 -3.99 0.35 -20.22
CA PHE A 60 -3.19 0.95 -21.28
C PHE A 60 -2.56 2.22 -20.73
N THR A 61 -1.23 2.36 -20.92
CA THR A 61 -0.52 3.58 -20.52
C THR A 61 0.45 3.99 -21.61
N ASN A 62 0.43 5.27 -21.98
CA ASN A 62 1.46 5.90 -22.79
C ASN A 62 2.42 6.62 -21.85
N PHE A 63 3.67 6.18 -21.85
CA PHE A 63 4.77 6.73 -21.05
C PHE A 63 5.60 7.67 -21.91
N GLU A 64 5.77 8.91 -21.47
CA GLU A 64 6.60 9.92 -22.14
C GLU A 64 7.74 10.36 -21.22
N SER A 65 8.94 10.41 -21.77
CA SER A 65 10.17 10.84 -21.10
C SER A 65 10.95 11.75 -22.02
N GLY A 66 11.61 12.75 -21.48
CA GLY A 66 12.44 13.65 -22.29
C GLY A 66 13.81 13.09 -22.66
N SER A 67 14.27 12.00 -22.03
CA SER A 67 15.65 11.50 -22.18
C SER A 67 15.84 10.00 -22.06
N ASP A 68 14.83 9.27 -21.57
CA ASP A 68 14.91 7.83 -21.29
C ASP A 68 14.03 7.04 -22.25
N ILE A 69 13.95 5.71 -22.05
CA ILE A 69 13.04 4.85 -22.80
C ILE A 69 11.60 5.34 -22.56
N GLU A 70 10.86 5.50 -23.62
CA GLU A 70 9.46 5.87 -23.61
C GLU A 70 8.66 4.89 -24.47
N GLY A 71 7.33 4.93 -24.39
CA GLY A 71 6.50 4.04 -25.19
C GLY A 71 5.14 3.74 -24.59
N LYS A 72 4.45 2.80 -25.22
CA LYS A 72 3.12 2.38 -24.83
C LYS A 72 3.16 1.01 -24.20
N SER A 73 2.38 0.82 -23.14
CA SER A 73 2.16 -0.49 -22.52
C SER A 73 0.69 -0.88 -22.56
N LEU A 74 0.46 -2.15 -22.81
CA LEU A 74 -0.85 -2.79 -22.75
C LEU A 74 -0.78 -3.99 -21.82
N ALA A 75 -1.58 -3.99 -20.77
CA ALA A 75 -1.76 -5.12 -19.88
C ALA A 75 -3.19 -5.63 -19.95
N ALA A 76 -3.39 -6.95 -20.03
CA ALA A 76 -4.68 -7.59 -19.97
C ALA A 76 -4.61 -8.87 -19.14
N SER A 77 -5.42 -8.94 -18.08
CA SER A 77 -5.42 -10.06 -17.14
C SER A 77 -6.84 -10.61 -16.96
N PRO A 78 -7.37 -11.41 -17.91
CA PRO A 78 -8.60 -12.16 -17.70
C PRO A 78 -8.43 -13.20 -16.60
N TYR A 79 -9.46 -13.35 -15.77
CA TYR A 79 -9.45 -14.30 -14.65
C TYR A 79 -10.80 -15.00 -14.47
N ILE A 80 -10.75 -16.14 -13.83
CA ILE A 80 -11.91 -16.88 -13.33
C ILE A 80 -11.59 -17.42 -11.93
N GLU A 81 -12.51 -17.25 -11.01
CA GLU A 81 -12.47 -17.76 -9.63
C GLU A 81 -13.76 -18.53 -9.33
N GLN A 82 -13.65 -19.66 -8.64
CA GLN A 82 -14.80 -20.39 -8.11
C GLN A 82 -14.74 -20.36 -6.57
N ALA A 83 -15.73 -19.74 -5.95
CA ALA A 83 -15.83 -19.73 -4.49
C ALA A 83 -16.71 -20.90 -4.00
N PHE A 84 -16.14 -21.76 -3.15
CA PHE A 84 -16.86 -22.75 -2.36
C PHE A 84 -16.82 -22.29 -0.91
N GLU A 85 -17.95 -21.80 -0.42
CA GLU A 85 -18.05 -21.18 0.91
C GLU A 85 -19.06 -21.91 1.80
N SER A 86 -18.74 -22.02 3.07
CA SER A 86 -19.60 -22.53 4.14
C SER A 86 -19.47 -21.65 5.39
N SER A 87 -20.28 -21.91 6.41
CA SER A 87 -20.19 -21.17 7.67
C SER A 87 -18.90 -21.40 8.45
N TRP A 88 -18.16 -22.46 8.16
CA TRP A 88 -16.94 -22.87 8.87
C TRP A 88 -15.66 -22.72 8.04
N GLY A 89 -15.76 -22.33 6.76
CA GLY A 89 -14.58 -22.16 5.93
C GLY A 89 -14.87 -21.99 4.44
N TYR A 90 -13.82 -21.83 3.66
CA TYR A 90 -13.90 -21.63 2.21
C TYR A 90 -12.73 -22.25 1.47
N VAL A 91 -12.94 -22.49 0.17
CA VAL A 91 -11.89 -22.82 -0.81
C VAL A 91 -12.19 -22.04 -2.10
N LYS A 92 -11.20 -21.28 -2.58
CA LYS A 92 -11.31 -20.38 -3.75
C LYS A 92 -10.16 -20.66 -4.74
N PRO A 93 -10.29 -21.65 -5.62
CA PRO A 93 -9.40 -21.79 -6.76
C PRO A 93 -9.64 -20.65 -7.76
N ALA A 94 -8.55 -20.10 -8.30
CA ALA A 94 -8.56 -19.09 -9.34
C ALA A 94 -7.47 -19.34 -10.38
N VAL A 95 -7.77 -18.95 -11.62
CA VAL A 95 -6.85 -18.97 -12.76
C VAL A 95 -6.89 -17.63 -13.45
N SER A 96 -5.73 -17.12 -13.84
CA SER A 96 -5.62 -15.91 -14.66
C SER A 96 -4.62 -16.12 -15.79
N LEU A 97 -4.75 -15.33 -16.85
CA LEU A 97 -3.79 -15.24 -17.94
C LEU A 97 -3.31 -13.77 -18.01
N ASN A 98 -2.03 -13.54 -17.78
CA ASN A 98 -1.48 -12.21 -17.63
C ASN A 98 -0.68 -11.85 -18.89
N TYR A 99 -1.31 -11.14 -19.83
CA TYR A 99 -0.70 -10.68 -21.08
C TYR A 99 -0.15 -9.27 -20.90
N ARG A 100 1.08 -9.05 -21.41
CA ARG A 100 1.75 -7.74 -21.47
C ARG A 100 2.32 -7.55 -22.86
N ALA A 101 2.20 -6.34 -23.40
CA ALA A 101 2.80 -5.94 -24.68
C ALA A 101 3.23 -4.48 -24.60
N PHE A 102 4.34 -4.17 -25.29
CA PHE A 102 4.93 -2.86 -25.28
C PHE A 102 5.23 -2.43 -26.73
N GLU A 103 5.23 -1.14 -26.97
CA GLU A 103 5.73 -0.47 -28.17
C GLU A 103 6.68 0.62 -27.67
N LEU A 104 8.00 0.40 -27.82
CA LEU A 104 9.04 1.17 -27.14
C LEU A 104 9.81 2.04 -28.13
N ASP A 105 10.08 3.26 -27.71
CA ASP A 105 10.96 4.20 -28.39
C ASP A 105 12.24 4.44 -27.57
N ASN A 106 13.32 4.87 -28.22
CA ASN A 106 14.61 5.19 -27.59
C ASN A 106 15.30 4.00 -26.89
N VAL A 107 15.02 2.77 -27.31
CA VAL A 107 15.66 1.56 -26.77
C VAL A 107 17.13 1.44 -27.20
N ALA A 108 17.93 0.72 -26.44
CA ALA A 108 19.33 0.45 -26.76
C ALA A 108 19.46 -0.40 -28.05
N LEU A 109 20.61 -0.27 -28.72
CA LEU A 109 20.85 -1.03 -29.94
C LEU A 109 20.88 -2.52 -29.69
N GLY A 110 19.94 -3.26 -30.29
CA GLY A 110 19.80 -4.73 -30.13
C GLY A 110 18.74 -5.15 -29.15
N GLN A 111 18.10 -4.23 -28.46
CA GLN A 111 16.94 -4.49 -27.60
C GLN A 111 15.65 -4.55 -28.43
N ASP A 112 14.71 -5.40 -28.08
CA ASP A 112 13.39 -5.48 -28.74
C ASP A 112 12.58 -4.20 -28.52
N GLN A 113 11.97 -3.71 -29.59
CA GLN A 113 11.09 -2.53 -29.54
C GLN A 113 9.65 -2.88 -29.22
N ASP A 114 9.23 -4.12 -29.49
CA ASP A 114 7.86 -4.58 -29.30
C ASP A 114 7.80 -5.84 -28.40
N PRO A 115 8.45 -5.84 -27.21
CA PRO A 115 8.47 -7.02 -26.37
C PRO A 115 7.06 -7.36 -25.85
N SER A 116 6.75 -8.64 -25.76
CA SER A 116 5.49 -9.12 -25.21
C SER A 116 5.66 -10.46 -24.55
N PHE A 117 4.90 -10.69 -23.48
CA PHE A 117 4.91 -11.96 -22.77
C PHE A 117 3.52 -12.31 -22.21
N THR A 118 3.35 -13.57 -21.83
CA THR A 118 2.10 -14.10 -21.27
C THR A 118 2.37 -15.07 -20.16
N VAL A 119 1.96 -14.74 -18.94
CA VAL A 119 2.13 -15.59 -17.75
C VAL A 119 0.78 -16.18 -17.33
N PRO A 120 0.54 -17.49 -17.47
CA PRO A 120 -0.58 -18.14 -16.83
C PRO A 120 -0.34 -18.23 -15.32
N ALA A 121 -1.35 -17.96 -14.51
CA ALA A 121 -1.23 -18.04 -13.07
C ALA A 121 -2.41 -18.80 -12.45
N LEU A 122 -2.08 -19.60 -11.43
CA LEU A 122 -3.03 -20.40 -10.66
C LEU A 122 -2.91 -20.03 -9.19
N SER A 123 -4.03 -19.96 -8.49
CA SER A 123 -4.01 -19.88 -7.03
C SER A 123 -5.15 -20.70 -6.40
N ILE A 124 -4.93 -21.13 -5.16
CA ILE A 124 -5.93 -21.75 -4.30
C ILE A 124 -5.86 -21.06 -2.94
N ASP A 125 -6.89 -20.31 -2.59
CA ASP A 125 -7.03 -19.69 -1.29
C ASP A 125 -8.04 -20.47 -0.45
N SER A 126 -7.65 -20.92 0.72
CA SER A 126 -8.51 -21.70 1.60
C SER A 126 -8.36 -21.27 3.05
N GLY A 127 -9.45 -21.31 3.80
CA GLY A 127 -9.46 -20.95 5.21
C GLY A 127 -10.56 -21.64 5.98
N LEU A 128 -10.32 -21.79 7.28
CA LEU A 128 -11.30 -22.29 8.24
C LEU A 128 -11.62 -21.18 9.24
N VAL A 129 -12.79 -21.26 9.87
CA VAL A 129 -13.22 -20.34 10.92
C VAL A 129 -13.71 -21.16 12.11
N PHE A 130 -13.01 -21.02 13.23
CA PHE A 130 -13.41 -21.57 14.52
C PHE A 130 -13.86 -20.42 15.42
N GLU A 131 -14.93 -20.61 16.16
CA GLU A 131 -15.55 -19.60 17.00
C GLU A 131 -15.72 -20.10 18.43
N LYS A 132 -15.53 -19.19 19.40
CA LYS A 132 -15.74 -19.45 20.82
C LYS A 132 -16.22 -18.19 21.54
N ASN A 133 -17.30 -18.31 22.31
CA ASN A 133 -17.74 -17.26 23.20
C ASN A 133 -16.80 -17.17 24.41
N ILE A 134 -16.33 -15.97 24.70
CA ILE A 134 -15.42 -15.66 25.81
C ILE A 134 -15.94 -14.48 26.62
N ASN A 135 -15.44 -14.35 27.85
CA ASN A 135 -15.60 -13.11 28.60
C ASN A 135 -14.32 -12.28 28.44
N TRP A 136 -14.47 -11.08 27.91
CA TRP A 136 -13.36 -10.17 27.64
C TRP A 136 -13.53 -8.89 28.45
N PHE A 137 -12.67 -8.66 29.46
CA PHE A 137 -12.71 -7.51 30.37
C PHE A 137 -14.12 -7.24 30.97
N GLY A 138 -14.86 -8.30 31.28
CA GLY A 138 -16.19 -8.19 31.87
C GLY A 138 -17.36 -8.05 30.89
N GLY A 139 -17.09 -8.06 29.57
CA GLY A 139 -18.10 -8.10 28.51
C GLY A 139 -18.11 -9.43 27.76
N ASN A 140 -19.24 -9.75 27.14
CA ASN A 140 -19.33 -10.91 26.26
C ASN A 140 -18.69 -10.60 24.92
N ALA A 141 -17.85 -11.51 24.42
CA ALA A 141 -17.18 -11.38 23.16
C ALA A 141 -17.11 -12.74 22.43
N LEU A 142 -17.07 -12.67 21.10
CA LEU A 142 -16.79 -13.79 20.22
C LEU A 142 -15.29 -13.76 19.86
N GLN A 143 -14.57 -14.83 20.17
CA GLN A 143 -13.22 -15.05 19.69
C GLN A 143 -13.28 -15.97 18.48
N THR A 144 -12.59 -15.57 17.39
CA THR A 144 -12.36 -16.42 16.22
C THR A 144 -10.91 -16.91 16.18
N LEU A 145 -10.71 -18.05 15.50
CA LEU A 145 -9.41 -18.55 15.08
C LEU A 145 -9.53 -18.97 13.62
N GLU A 146 -8.76 -18.31 12.75
CA GLU A 146 -8.90 -18.35 11.30
C GLU A 146 -7.58 -18.80 10.64
N PRO A 147 -7.27 -20.10 10.59
CA PRO A 147 -6.15 -20.60 9.78
C PRO A 147 -6.47 -20.42 8.29
N ARG A 148 -5.44 -19.97 7.52
CA ARG A 148 -5.49 -19.75 6.07
C ARG A 148 -4.32 -20.44 5.40
N LEU A 149 -4.57 -21.11 4.31
CA LEU A 149 -3.59 -21.69 3.42
C LEU A 149 -3.81 -21.13 2.03
N PHE A 150 -2.76 -20.58 1.45
CA PHE A 150 -2.77 -20.05 0.10
C PHE A 150 -1.64 -20.71 -0.70
N TYR A 151 -1.97 -21.26 -1.86
CA TYR A 151 -1.01 -21.73 -2.84
C TYR A 151 -1.07 -20.86 -4.08
N ALA A 152 0.08 -20.51 -4.64
CA ALA A 152 0.19 -19.75 -5.87
C ALA A 152 1.27 -20.35 -6.78
N TYR A 153 0.99 -20.38 -8.07
CA TYR A 153 1.91 -20.80 -9.11
C TYR A 153 1.79 -19.89 -10.34
N ALA A 154 2.91 -19.43 -10.83
CA ALA A 154 3.10 -18.76 -12.10
C ALA A 154 4.50 -19.12 -12.62
N PRO A 155 4.63 -19.63 -13.87
CA PRO A 155 5.94 -19.95 -14.42
C PRO A 155 6.78 -18.70 -14.65
N ASP A 156 8.09 -18.90 -14.70
CA ASP A 156 9.01 -17.90 -15.21
C ASP A 156 8.81 -17.68 -16.71
N GLU A 157 8.90 -16.44 -17.14
CA GLU A 157 8.87 -16.00 -18.53
C GLU A 157 9.90 -14.89 -18.72
N ASP A 158 10.59 -14.91 -19.87
CA ASP A 158 11.60 -13.92 -20.20
C ASP A 158 10.99 -12.50 -20.32
N GLN A 159 11.46 -11.58 -19.50
CA GLN A 159 11.03 -10.20 -19.43
C GLN A 159 12.22 -9.21 -19.50
N ASP A 160 13.39 -9.65 -19.94
CA ASP A 160 14.64 -8.87 -19.92
C ASP A 160 14.56 -7.62 -20.79
N ASP A 161 13.87 -7.70 -21.93
CA ASP A 161 13.68 -6.55 -22.83
C ASP A 161 12.58 -5.57 -22.37
N VAL A 162 11.85 -5.88 -21.30
CA VAL A 162 10.79 -5.01 -20.80
C VAL A 162 11.36 -3.95 -19.86
N PRO A 163 11.16 -2.65 -20.14
CA PRO A 163 11.62 -1.59 -19.25
C PRO A 163 10.84 -1.55 -17.95
N LEU A 164 11.46 -0.99 -16.92
CA LEU A 164 10.83 -0.78 -15.63
C LEU A 164 10.21 0.62 -15.59
N PHE A 165 8.92 0.75 -15.97
CA PHE A 165 8.20 2.03 -15.95
C PHE A 165 7.54 2.33 -14.61
N GLU A 166 6.84 1.36 -14.03
CA GLU A 166 6.02 1.58 -12.83
C GLU A 166 6.02 0.40 -11.84
N SER A 167 6.66 -0.70 -12.19
CA SER A 167 6.68 -1.85 -11.29
C SER A 167 7.59 -1.61 -10.10
N SER A 168 7.15 -2.08 -8.95
CA SER A 168 7.90 -2.07 -7.69
C SER A 168 7.65 -3.38 -6.94
N THR A 169 8.61 -3.79 -6.15
CA THR A 169 8.45 -4.96 -5.26
C THR A 169 7.34 -4.66 -4.23
N VAL A 170 6.52 -5.66 -3.95
CA VAL A 170 5.54 -5.59 -2.86
C VAL A 170 6.29 -5.58 -1.53
N ASN A 171 6.35 -4.44 -0.88
CA ASN A 171 6.84 -4.39 0.49
C ASN A 171 5.85 -5.14 1.40
N PHE A 172 6.34 -6.07 2.18
CA PHE A 172 5.55 -6.75 3.20
C PHE A 172 5.30 -5.82 4.39
N ASN A 173 4.55 -4.75 4.17
CA ASN A 173 4.19 -3.77 5.18
C ASN A 173 2.83 -4.07 5.86
N ASN A 174 2.20 -5.17 5.50
CA ASN A 174 1.01 -5.72 6.14
C ASN A 174 0.86 -7.21 5.85
N TYR A 175 0.17 -7.91 6.76
CA TYR A 175 -0.07 -9.35 6.70
C TYR A 175 -0.74 -9.83 5.39
N SER A 176 -1.60 -9.03 4.77
CA SER A 176 -2.34 -9.45 3.57
C SER A 176 -1.46 -9.59 2.33
N ASN A 177 -0.29 -8.95 2.31
CA ASN A 177 0.59 -8.92 1.14
C ASN A 177 1.24 -10.27 0.83
N ILE A 178 1.33 -11.19 1.81
CA ILE A 178 1.88 -12.53 1.56
C ILE A 178 0.93 -13.49 0.83
N PHE A 179 -0.35 -13.12 0.66
CA PHE A 179 -1.36 -13.92 -0.03
C PHE A 179 -1.60 -13.37 -1.44
N ARG A 180 -0.54 -13.27 -2.24
CA ARG A 180 -0.59 -12.74 -3.60
C ARG A 180 0.08 -13.70 -4.56
N VAL A 181 -0.43 -13.74 -5.81
CA VAL A 181 0.20 -14.49 -6.90
C VAL A 181 1.39 -13.68 -7.44
N ASN A 182 1.19 -12.41 -7.73
CA ASN A 182 2.26 -11.52 -8.21
C ASN A 182 2.86 -10.74 -7.05
N ARG A 183 4.17 -10.88 -6.83
CA ARG A 183 4.94 -10.14 -5.81
C ARG A 183 5.36 -8.74 -6.25
N PHE A 184 5.02 -8.35 -7.48
CA PHE A 184 5.22 -6.98 -7.95
C PHE A 184 3.92 -6.18 -7.96
N PHE A 185 4.04 -4.89 -7.68
CA PHE A 185 3.04 -3.88 -8.03
C PHE A 185 3.36 -3.34 -9.43
N GLY A 186 2.41 -2.64 -10.04
CA GLY A 186 2.56 -2.12 -11.39
C GLY A 186 2.04 -3.10 -12.45
N GLN A 187 2.26 -2.76 -13.72
CA GLN A 187 1.76 -3.52 -14.85
C GLN A 187 2.86 -3.99 -15.81
N ASP A 188 4.11 -3.58 -15.58
CA ASP A 188 5.23 -3.89 -16.48
C ASP A 188 5.72 -5.31 -16.29
N ARG A 189 5.80 -5.77 -15.07
CA ARG A 189 6.39 -7.06 -14.68
C ARG A 189 5.35 -7.98 -14.04
N PHE A 190 5.55 -9.26 -14.25
CA PHE A 190 4.81 -10.31 -13.54
C PHE A 190 5.81 -11.32 -12.98
N ALA A 191 5.79 -11.48 -11.65
CA ALA A 191 6.71 -12.40 -10.98
C ALA A 191 6.36 -13.87 -11.27
N ASP A 192 7.38 -14.68 -11.47
CA ASP A 192 7.29 -16.11 -11.27
C ASP A 192 6.96 -16.42 -9.81
N THR A 193 6.26 -17.51 -9.59
CA THR A 193 5.78 -17.88 -8.25
C THR A 193 5.52 -19.37 -8.16
N ASN A 194 6.06 -19.99 -7.14
CA ASN A 194 5.70 -21.33 -6.70
C ASN A 194 5.79 -21.38 -5.17
N GLN A 195 4.69 -21.05 -4.51
CA GLN A 195 4.71 -20.84 -3.06
C GLN A 195 3.48 -21.38 -2.34
N VAL A 196 3.69 -21.76 -1.08
CA VAL A 196 2.65 -22.00 -0.09
C VAL A 196 2.75 -20.97 1.01
N THR A 197 1.65 -20.26 1.29
CA THR A 197 1.57 -19.31 2.39
C THR A 197 0.66 -19.85 3.48
N LEU A 198 1.16 -19.88 4.70
CA LEU A 198 0.39 -20.21 5.88
C LEU A 198 0.11 -18.96 6.71
N GLY A 199 -1.11 -18.84 7.17
CA GLY A 199 -1.51 -17.75 8.03
C GLY A 199 -2.47 -18.17 9.11
N LEU A 200 -2.43 -17.47 10.21
CA LEU A 200 -3.34 -17.64 11.33
C LEU A 200 -3.79 -16.27 11.81
N THR A 201 -5.09 -16.03 11.85
CA THR A 201 -5.68 -14.82 12.40
C THR A 201 -6.58 -15.18 13.59
N SER A 202 -6.52 -14.40 14.65
CA SER A 202 -7.48 -14.45 15.76
C SER A 202 -8.09 -13.08 15.96
N ARG A 203 -9.42 -13.04 16.14
CA ARG A 203 -10.17 -11.80 16.39
C ARG A 203 -10.94 -11.94 17.69
N VAL A 204 -11.13 -10.81 18.35
CA VAL A 204 -12.06 -10.67 19.47
C VAL A 204 -13.08 -9.62 19.08
N ILE A 205 -14.35 -10.01 19.02
CA ILE A 205 -15.46 -9.19 18.54
C ILE A 205 -16.46 -9.03 19.71
N ASP A 206 -16.82 -7.80 20.01
CA ASP A 206 -17.86 -7.52 21.02
C ASP A 206 -19.21 -8.00 20.53
N GLU A 207 -19.86 -8.88 21.28
CA GLU A 207 -21.16 -9.49 20.88
C GLU A 207 -22.30 -8.47 20.77
N ASN A 208 -22.25 -7.40 21.54
CA ASN A 208 -23.34 -6.43 21.58
C ASN A 208 -23.29 -5.44 20.41
N SER A 209 -22.08 -5.01 20.05
CA SER A 209 -21.87 -3.99 19.01
C SER A 209 -21.39 -4.54 17.68
N GLY A 210 -20.90 -5.78 17.63
CA GLY A 210 -20.24 -6.37 16.46
C GLY A 210 -18.90 -5.73 16.14
N VAL A 211 -18.35 -4.89 17.03
CA VAL A 211 -17.07 -4.18 16.79
C VAL A 211 -15.91 -5.11 17.08
N GLU A 212 -14.96 -5.20 16.13
CA GLU A 212 -13.67 -5.88 16.32
C GLU A 212 -12.84 -5.11 17.34
N LEU A 213 -12.53 -5.74 18.48
CA LEU A 213 -11.75 -5.17 19.57
C LEU A 213 -10.25 -5.38 19.35
N ILE A 214 -9.89 -6.59 18.94
CA ILE A 214 -8.52 -7.02 18.65
C ILE A 214 -8.52 -7.90 17.42
N LYS A 215 -7.50 -7.73 16.58
CA LYS A 215 -7.12 -8.65 15.52
C LYS A 215 -5.63 -8.91 15.64
N ALA A 216 -5.21 -10.16 15.74
CA ALA A 216 -3.82 -10.59 15.71
C ALA A 216 -3.65 -11.59 14.57
N SER A 217 -2.62 -11.41 13.75
CA SER A 217 -2.31 -12.28 12.63
C SER A 217 -0.83 -12.62 12.61
N VAL A 218 -0.51 -13.86 12.23
CA VAL A 218 0.85 -14.31 11.97
C VAL A 218 0.84 -15.13 10.68
N GLY A 219 1.89 -15.01 9.87
CA GLY A 219 2.00 -15.76 8.64
C GLY A 219 3.42 -15.84 8.12
N GLN A 220 3.63 -16.81 7.23
CA GLN A 220 4.90 -17.07 6.58
C GLN A 220 4.68 -17.66 5.20
N VAL A 221 5.54 -17.30 4.27
CA VAL A 221 5.62 -17.90 2.93
C VAL A 221 6.67 -18.99 2.94
N TYR A 222 6.40 -20.09 2.23
CA TYR A 222 7.39 -21.11 1.86
C TYR A 222 7.50 -21.12 0.34
N TYR A 223 8.65 -20.76 -0.20
CA TYR A 223 8.98 -20.82 -1.61
C TYR A 223 9.42 -22.24 -1.96
N ILE A 224 8.74 -22.88 -2.91
CA ILE A 224 9.00 -24.27 -3.32
C ILE A 224 10.18 -24.34 -4.27
N ASP A 225 10.35 -23.30 -5.10
CA ASP A 225 11.45 -23.15 -6.07
C ASP A 225 12.12 -21.78 -5.86
N ASP A 226 13.35 -21.64 -6.35
CA ASP A 226 13.98 -20.34 -6.52
C ASP A 226 13.16 -19.50 -7.49
N LEU A 227 13.04 -18.19 -7.23
CA LEU A 227 12.30 -17.28 -8.07
C LEU A 227 13.28 -16.39 -8.85
N GLU A 228 13.17 -16.44 -10.18
CA GLU A 228 14.14 -15.84 -11.10
C GLU A 228 13.83 -14.37 -11.40
N GLN A 229 12.54 -14.00 -11.45
CA GLN A 229 12.14 -12.63 -11.80
C GLN A 229 12.44 -11.65 -10.67
N SER A 230 13.24 -10.63 -10.99
CA SER A 230 13.63 -9.55 -10.10
C SER A 230 13.47 -8.19 -10.77
N LEU A 231 13.24 -7.15 -9.97
CA LEU A 231 13.25 -5.75 -10.44
C LEU A 231 14.62 -5.09 -10.33
N VAL A 232 15.50 -5.66 -9.50
CA VAL A 232 16.88 -5.20 -9.28
C VAL A 232 17.80 -6.39 -9.48
N SER A 233 18.94 -6.18 -10.11
CA SER A 233 19.94 -7.24 -10.33
C SER A 233 20.36 -7.86 -9.01
N ASN A 234 20.24 -9.18 -8.88
CA ASN A 234 20.55 -10.04 -7.74
C ASN A 234 19.50 -10.10 -6.61
N ASP A 235 18.25 -9.71 -6.87
CA ASP A 235 17.16 -9.73 -5.90
C ASP A 235 16.26 -10.97 -6.08
N GLY A 236 16.81 -12.07 -6.56
CA GLY A 236 16.14 -13.38 -6.66
C GLY A 236 15.74 -13.86 -5.26
N VAL A 237 14.62 -14.56 -5.16
CA VAL A 237 14.17 -15.16 -3.90
C VAL A 237 14.58 -16.64 -3.92
N GLU A 238 15.41 -17.05 -2.97
CA GLU A 238 15.83 -18.43 -2.85
C GLU A 238 14.70 -19.33 -2.32
N GLN A 239 14.75 -20.62 -2.71
CA GLN A 239 13.88 -21.64 -2.18
C GLN A 239 13.99 -21.72 -0.65
N GLY A 240 12.87 -21.77 0.06
CA GLY A 240 12.88 -21.88 1.51
C GLY A 240 11.75 -21.12 2.21
N PHE A 241 11.92 -20.93 3.48
CA PHE A 241 10.99 -20.12 4.26
C PHE A 241 11.37 -18.64 4.12
N GLY A 242 10.40 -17.84 3.75
CA GLY A 242 10.54 -16.38 3.84
C GLY A 242 10.31 -15.87 5.27
N ASP A 243 10.28 -14.56 5.41
CA ASP A 243 10.15 -13.90 6.70
C ASP A 243 8.85 -14.23 7.44
N PHE A 244 8.91 -14.22 8.77
CA PHE A 244 7.72 -14.23 9.60
C PHE A 244 7.10 -12.83 9.63
N LEU A 245 5.78 -12.78 9.39
CA LEU A 245 5.01 -11.57 9.52
C LEU A 245 4.07 -11.66 10.71
N PHE A 246 4.08 -10.64 11.54
CA PHE A 246 3.17 -10.48 12.65
C PHE A 246 2.42 -9.14 12.54
N GLU A 247 1.10 -9.16 12.71
CA GLU A 247 0.26 -7.96 12.72
C GLU A 247 -0.67 -7.98 13.93
N LEU A 248 -0.73 -6.88 14.66
CA LEU A 248 -1.66 -6.66 15.76
C LEU A 248 -2.41 -5.34 15.55
N ARG A 249 -3.73 -5.39 15.60
CA ARG A 249 -4.59 -4.21 15.60
C ARG A 249 -5.50 -4.25 16.81
N THR A 250 -5.58 -3.14 17.51
CA THR A 250 -6.62 -2.93 18.51
C THR A 250 -7.43 -1.71 18.12
N ARG A 251 -8.72 -1.84 18.21
CA ARG A 251 -9.65 -0.73 18.03
C ARG A 251 -10.80 -0.94 18.98
N GLY A 252 -11.85 -0.66 18.99
CA GLY A 252 -12.96 -0.96 19.85
C GLY A 252 -13.71 0.30 20.23
N ASN A 253 -14.44 0.22 21.35
CA ASN A 253 -15.15 1.36 21.91
C ASN A 253 -14.25 2.31 22.71
N SER A 254 -12.98 1.92 22.91
CA SER A 254 -11.93 2.75 23.53
C SER A 254 -11.57 3.94 22.65
N PRO A 255 -11.17 5.08 23.23
CA PRO A 255 -10.52 6.15 22.47
C PRO A 255 -9.12 5.79 21.98
N TRP A 256 -8.55 4.70 22.46
CA TRP A 256 -7.24 4.21 22.08
C TRP A 256 -7.32 3.18 20.97
N SER A 257 -6.42 3.31 20.00
CA SER A 257 -6.16 2.30 18.98
C SER A 257 -4.66 2.06 18.86
N THR A 258 -4.29 0.82 18.54
CA THR A 258 -2.90 0.45 18.25
C THR A 258 -2.83 -0.31 16.95
N TYR A 259 -1.71 -0.13 16.25
CA TYR A 259 -1.31 -0.95 15.12
C TYR A 259 0.15 -1.34 15.32
N SER A 260 0.45 -2.61 15.16
CA SER A 260 1.81 -3.13 15.19
C SER A 260 2.00 -4.08 14.03
N PHE A 261 3.13 -3.98 13.36
CA PHE A 261 3.54 -4.86 12.29
C PHE A 261 5.03 -5.17 12.47
N ILE A 262 5.42 -6.43 12.30
CA ILE A 262 6.80 -6.87 12.36
C ILE A 262 7.03 -7.88 11.24
N GLN A 263 8.09 -7.66 10.46
CA GLN A 263 8.67 -8.60 9.53
C GLN A 263 10.02 -9.03 10.09
N TYR A 264 10.16 -10.31 10.37
CA TYR A 264 11.33 -10.90 11.02
C TYR A 264 11.95 -11.94 10.12
N ASP A 265 13.19 -11.69 9.75
CA ASP A 265 14.04 -12.63 9.05
C ASP A 265 14.63 -13.62 10.06
N HIS A 266 14.31 -14.89 9.89
CA HIS A 266 14.76 -15.95 10.79
C HIS A 266 16.13 -16.55 10.38
N GLU A 267 16.61 -16.25 9.18
CA GLU A 267 17.92 -16.71 8.70
C GLU A 267 19.02 -15.79 9.20
N ASP A 268 18.83 -14.51 9.13
CA ASP A 268 19.75 -13.48 9.60
C ASP A 268 19.51 -13.08 11.07
N ASP A 269 18.44 -13.58 11.70
CA ASP A 269 18.03 -13.25 13.08
C ASP A 269 17.78 -11.74 13.27
N ASP A 270 17.14 -11.09 12.29
CA ASP A 270 16.96 -9.65 12.25
C ASP A 270 15.52 -9.20 11.94
N ILE A 271 15.21 -7.93 12.25
CA ILE A 271 13.94 -7.29 11.97
C ILE A 271 14.08 -6.44 10.71
N ARG A 272 13.60 -6.95 9.57
CA ARG A 272 13.60 -6.23 8.30
C ARG A 272 12.68 -5.00 8.32
N THR A 273 11.53 -5.11 8.99
CA THR A 273 10.59 -4.01 9.10
C THR A 273 9.81 -4.10 10.40
N ALA A 274 9.70 -3.01 11.14
CA ALA A 274 8.80 -2.91 12.27
C ALA A 274 8.06 -1.57 12.26
N ARG A 275 6.78 -1.61 12.63
CA ARG A 275 5.94 -0.44 12.80
C ARG A 275 5.07 -0.57 14.03
N PHE A 276 5.05 0.47 14.86
CA PHE A 276 4.23 0.57 16.05
C PHE A 276 3.53 1.92 16.06
N ASP A 277 2.21 1.92 16.02
CA ASP A 277 1.40 3.13 16.11
C ASP A 277 0.47 3.03 17.31
N VAL A 278 0.36 4.11 18.07
CA VAL A 278 -0.62 4.29 19.13
C VAL A 278 -1.34 5.60 18.90
N ALA A 279 -2.66 5.57 18.88
CA ALA A 279 -3.48 6.77 18.72
C ALA A 279 -4.53 6.88 19.82
N TYR A 280 -4.77 8.12 20.25
CA TYR A 280 -5.84 8.52 21.15
C TYR A 280 -6.80 9.44 20.39
N GLU A 281 -8.02 8.97 20.15
CA GLU A 281 -9.08 9.67 19.40
C GLU A 281 -10.40 9.50 20.14
N PRO A 282 -10.73 10.37 21.10
CA PRO A 282 -11.96 10.26 21.87
C PRO A 282 -13.20 10.56 20.99
N LYS A 283 -14.24 9.75 21.14
CA LYS A 283 -15.46 9.82 20.30
C LYS A 283 -16.34 11.04 20.61
N ASP A 284 -16.19 11.63 21.78
CA ASP A 284 -16.93 12.81 22.24
C ASP A 284 -16.46 14.11 21.57
N ASP A 285 -15.22 14.16 21.13
CA ASP A 285 -14.65 15.34 20.44
C ASP A 285 -13.63 14.90 19.40
N ASN A 286 -14.04 14.83 18.14
CA ASN A 286 -13.21 14.44 17.01
C ASN A 286 -12.07 15.43 16.67
N ARG A 287 -12.01 16.57 17.35
CA ARG A 287 -10.92 17.53 17.24
C ARG A 287 -9.69 17.12 18.06
N LYS A 288 -9.89 16.21 19.03
CA LYS A 288 -8.82 15.68 19.87
C LYS A 288 -8.21 14.46 19.21
N ARG A 289 -6.94 14.54 18.88
CA ARG A 289 -6.14 13.44 18.37
C ARG A 289 -4.71 13.58 18.86
N VAL A 290 -4.17 12.48 19.34
CA VAL A 290 -2.73 12.31 19.59
C VAL A 290 -2.34 10.97 19.01
N SER A 291 -1.32 10.94 18.15
CA SER A 291 -0.75 9.69 17.69
C SER A 291 0.77 9.73 17.75
N VAL A 292 1.34 8.58 18.09
CA VAL A 292 2.78 8.34 18.10
C VAL A 292 3.01 7.07 17.31
N GLY A 293 3.87 7.15 16.29
CA GLY A 293 4.29 6.04 15.46
C GLY A 293 5.82 5.90 15.49
N TYR A 294 6.29 4.67 15.48
CA TYR A 294 7.70 4.33 15.32
C TYR A 294 7.83 3.34 14.17
N TYR A 295 8.72 3.62 13.24
CA TYR A 295 8.93 2.84 12.03
C TYR A 295 10.41 2.58 11.81
N VAL A 296 10.75 1.31 11.63
CA VAL A 296 12.08 0.84 11.24
C VAL A 296 11.94 0.03 9.96
N SER A 297 12.83 0.22 9.02
CA SER A 297 12.97 -0.58 7.82
C SER A 297 14.43 -0.69 7.44
N ASP A 298 14.91 -1.91 7.38
CA ASP A 298 16.22 -2.31 6.88
C ASP A 298 15.99 -3.29 5.73
N LEU A 299 15.98 -2.78 4.51
CA LEU A 299 15.78 -3.54 3.28
C LEU A 299 16.97 -3.33 2.37
N GLU A 300 17.64 -4.39 1.98
CA GLU A 300 18.93 -4.42 1.26
C GLU A 300 19.06 -3.47 0.06
N ALA A 301 17.96 -3.10 -0.59
CA ALA A 301 17.95 -2.22 -1.76
C ALA A 301 17.50 -0.79 -1.46
N GLN A 302 17.31 -0.41 -0.19
CA GLN A 302 16.79 0.91 0.21
C GLN A 302 17.65 1.48 1.34
N ASP A 303 17.62 2.80 1.48
CA ASP A 303 18.23 3.46 2.65
C ASP A 303 17.50 3.04 3.92
N ASP A 304 18.24 2.76 4.97
CA ASP A 304 17.70 2.39 6.28
C ASP A 304 16.79 3.49 6.82
N ILE A 305 15.69 3.07 7.40
CA ILE A 305 14.70 3.98 7.98
C ILE A 305 14.55 3.68 9.46
N ASP A 306 14.83 4.66 10.29
CA ASP A 306 14.54 4.63 11.73
C ASP A 306 13.89 5.96 12.12
N GLN A 307 12.56 5.99 12.26
CA GLN A 307 11.78 7.22 12.35
C GLN A 307 10.72 7.18 13.45
N LEU A 308 10.61 8.31 14.14
CA LEU A 308 9.51 8.64 15.05
C LEU A 308 8.56 9.62 14.37
N LEU A 309 7.27 9.31 14.41
CA LEU A 309 6.19 10.17 13.93
C LEU A 309 5.32 10.57 15.10
N VAL A 310 5.05 11.86 15.24
CA VAL A 310 4.14 12.39 16.26
C VAL A 310 3.13 13.32 15.60
N ASP A 311 1.84 13.05 15.82
CA ASP A 311 0.75 13.92 15.40
C ASP A 311 -0.07 14.34 16.61
N LEU A 312 -0.31 15.62 16.72
CA LEU A 312 -1.14 16.22 17.76
C LEU A 312 -2.16 17.15 17.13
N SER A 313 -3.42 16.98 17.46
CA SER A 313 -4.50 17.93 17.18
C SER A 313 -5.34 18.06 18.44
N TRP A 314 -5.46 19.31 18.96
CA TRP A 314 -6.13 19.52 20.23
C TRP A 314 -6.86 20.86 20.28
N PRO A 315 -8.14 20.88 20.67
CA PRO A 315 -8.87 22.12 20.88
C PRO A 315 -8.37 22.84 22.14
N ILE A 316 -7.93 24.08 21.99
CA ILE A 316 -7.57 24.97 23.12
C ILE A 316 -8.85 25.58 23.70
N THR A 317 -9.79 25.95 22.81
CA THR A 317 -11.13 26.43 23.14
C THR A 317 -12.12 25.90 22.09
N ASP A 318 -13.40 26.25 22.23
CA ASP A 318 -14.40 25.87 21.21
C ASP A 318 -14.09 26.40 19.81
N ARG A 319 -13.31 27.47 19.69
CA ARG A 319 -12.97 28.11 18.43
C ARG A 319 -11.53 27.96 18.01
N TRP A 320 -10.63 27.67 18.94
CA TRP A 320 -9.21 27.53 18.68
C TRP A 320 -8.77 26.09 18.74
N GLN A 321 -8.06 25.66 17.70
CA GLN A 321 -7.44 24.34 17.60
C GLN A 321 -5.94 24.47 17.36
N PHE A 322 -5.17 23.75 18.12
CA PHE A 322 -3.73 23.59 17.94
C PHE A 322 -3.45 22.28 17.19
N SER A 323 -2.46 22.29 16.31
CA SER A 323 -1.91 21.09 15.66
C SER A 323 -0.40 21.13 15.67
N ALA A 324 0.21 19.97 15.79
CA ALA A 324 1.65 19.78 15.64
C ALA A 324 1.94 18.44 15.00
N GLN A 325 2.91 18.39 14.09
CA GLN A 325 3.41 17.18 13.48
C GLN A 325 4.92 17.19 13.54
N GLU A 326 5.54 16.05 13.86
CA GLU A 326 6.98 15.84 13.85
C GLU A 326 7.27 14.51 13.17
N ARG A 327 8.27 14.50 12.28
CA ARG A 327 8.91 13.30 11.78
C ARG A 327 10.41 13.43 12.05
N TYR A 328 10.91 12.62 12.92
CA TYR A 328 12.30 12.60 13.32
C TYR A 328 12.99 11.32 12.83
N SER A 329 14.13 11.44 12.16
CA SER A 329 15.00 10.33 11.80
C SER A 329 16.04 10.12 12.89
N PHE A 330 16.12 8.91 13.44
CA PHE A 330 17.19 8.54 14.37
C PHE A 330 18.47 8.19 13.61
N GLU A 331 18.34 7.63 12.40
CA GLU A 331 19.47 7.34 11.53
C GLU A 331 20.26 8.62 11.22
N ASP A 332 19.59 9.68 10.80
CA ASP A 332 20.21 10.95 10.47
C ASP A 332 20.35 11.89 11.68
N SER A 333 19.79 11.50 12.82
CA SER A 333 19.71 12.33 14.03
C SER A 333 19.06 13.70 13.79
N GLU A 334 18.04 13.77 12.92
CA GLU A 334 17.45 15.03 12.43
C GLU A 334 15.93 14.99 12.29
N SER A 335 15.30 16.18 12.41
CA SER A 335 13.91 16.38 12.08
C SER A 335 13.74 16.53 10.55
N LEU A 336 13.07 15.58 9.93
CA LEU A 336 12.76 15.58 8.49
C LEU A 336 11.59 16.48 8.14
N TYR A 337 10.63 16.57 9.05
CA TYR A 337 9.42 17.36 8.88
C TYR A 337 8.89 17.79 10.23
N ARG A 338 8.63 19.09 10.35
CA ARG A 338 7.95 19.69 11.50
C ARG A 338 6.90 20.67 11.00
N ASP A 339 5.71 20.57 11.53
CA ASP A 339 4.61 21.50 11.25
C ASP A 339 3.92 21.86 12.55
N VAL A 340 3.68 23.16 12.74
CA VAL A 340 2.93 23.69 13.90
C VAL A 340 1.85 24.60 13.37
N GLY A 341 0.61 24.34 13.77
CA GLY A 341 -0.57 25.03 13.28
C GLY A 341 -1.45 25.57 14.40
N LEU A 342 -2.10 26.69 14.12
CA LEU A 342 -3.15 27.28 14.94
C LEU A 342 -4.34 27.63 14.04
N GLU A 343 -5.50 27.03 14.31
CA GLU A 343 -6.74 27.29 13.58
C GLU A 343 -7.73 28.03 14.46
N TYR A 344 -8.30 29.13 13.93
CA TYR A 344 -9.47 29.80 14.50
C TYR A 344 -10.69 29.50 13.63
N ASN A 345 -11.75 28.97 14.24
CA ASN A 345 -12.97 28.57 13.57
C ASN A 345 -14.14 29.48 14.02
N ALA A 346 -14.64 30.29 13.09
CA ALA A 346 -15.85 31.07 13.25
C ALA A 346 -17.03 30.41 12.52
N CYS A 347 -18.22 30.97 12.66
CA CYS A 347 -19.43 30.43 12.02
C CYS A 347 -19.34 30.35 10.49
N CYS A 348 -18.63 31.27 9.85
CA CYS A 348 -18.67 31.49 8.40
C CYS A 348 -17.29 31.55 7.75
N TRP A 349 -16.22 31.45 8.53
CA TRP A 349 -14.83 31.44 8.04
C TRP A 349 -13.90 30.74 9.02
N LYS A 350 -12.78 30.22 8.48
CA LYS A 350 -11.67 29.65 9.27
C LYS A 350 -10.37 30.35 8.89
N LEU A 351 -9.55 30.64 9.87
CA LEU A 351 -8.20 31.15 9.69
C LEU A 351 -7.20 30.11 10.21
N ARG A 352 -6.27 29.69 9.36
CA ARG A 352 -5.17 28.78 9.74
C ARG A 352 -3.85 29.50 9.58
N LEU A 353 -3.04 29.43 10.63
CA LEU A 353 -1.66 29.88 10.65
C LEU A 353 -0.79 28.63 10.81
N ARG A 354 0.17 28.41 9.92
CA ARG A 354 1.07 27.25 9.98
C ARG A 354 2.51 27.68 9.77
N ALA A 355 3.40 27.13 10.59
CA ALA A 355 4.84 27.18 10.42
C ALA A 355 5.36 25.78 10.14
N GLN A 356 6.08 25.61 9.05
CA GLN A 356 6.55 24.33 8.57
C GLN A 356 8.06 24.38 8.29
N ASP A 357 8.78 23.39 8.81
CA ASP A 357 10.16 23.10 8.45
C ASP A 357 10.22 21.71 7.79
N ARG A 358 10.91 21.61 6.68
CA ARG A 358 11.10 20.32 5.99
C ARG A 358 12.47 20.24 5.34
N VAL A 359 13.00 19.04 5.27
CA VAL A 359 14.14 18.71 4.43
C VAL A 359 13.68 18.63 2.97
N THR A 360 14.40 19.27 2.03
CA THR A 360 13.99 19.39 0.63
C THR A 360 14.99 18.77 -0.37
N GLY A 361 16.20 18.42 0.06
CA GLY A 361 17.25 17.86 -0.77
C GLY A 361 17.61 16.42 -0.43
N ARG A 362 18.47 15.80 -1.24
CA ARG A 362 19.08 14.49 -0.91
C ARG A 362 20.09 14.58 0.24
N SER A 363 20.67 15.77 0.46
CA SER A 363 21.48 16.06 1.66
C SER A 363 20.61 16.75 2.69
N PHE A 364 20.62 16.28 3.93
CA PHE A 364 19.87 16.83 5.05
C PHE A 364 20.22 18.28 5.40
N ASP A 365 21.24 18.85 4.77
CA ASP A 365 21.66 20.26 4.92
C ASP A 365 20.68 21.26 4.29
N GLU A 366 19.79 20.81 3.39
CA GLU A 366 18.81 21.68 2.74
C GLU A 366 17.48 21.68 3.46
N LYS A 367 17.31 22.60 4.42
CA LYS A 367 16.04 22.82 5.12
C LYS A 367 15.31 24.02 4.55
N ARG A 368 14.02 23.86 4.39
CA ARG A 368 13.11 24.93 3.98
C ARG A 368 12.11 25.20 5.08
N SER A 369 12.16 26.44 5.61
CA SER A 369 11.15 26.96 6.51
C SER A 369 10.09 27.74 5.71
N SER A 370 8.84 27.52 6.01
CA SER A 370 7.71 28.16 5.34
C SER A 370 6.66 28.59 6.37
N PHE A 371 6.03 29.71 6.11
CA PHE A 371 4.90 30.19 6.92
C PHE A 371 3.67 30.36 6.02
N PHE A 372 2.55 29.79 6.42
CA PHE A 372 1.31 29.80 5.65
C PHE A 372 0.22 30.51 6.42
N ILE A 373 -0.55 31.33 5.69
CA ILE A 373 -1.82 31.90 6.15
C ILE A 373 -2.90 31.42 5.20
N GLU A 374 -3.89 30.71 5.70
CA GLU A 374 -5.00 30.20 4.92
C GLU A 374 -6.32 30.73 5.48
N LEU A 375 -7.12 31.37 4.62
CA LEU A 375 -8.48 31.79 4.93
C LEU A 375 -9.48 30.97 4.13
N GLU A 376 -10.32 30.23 4.82
CA GLU A 376 -11.42 29.45 4.25
C GLU A 376 -12.73 30.19 4.54
N LEU A 377 -13.49 30.50 3.48
CA LEU A 377 -14.82 31.07 3.58
C LEU A 377 -15.87 29.99 3.36
N THR A 378 -16.72 29.75 4.35
CA THR A 378 -17.75 28.70 4.26
C THR A 378 -18.74 29.04 3.14
N GLY A 379 -18.82 28.21 2.10
CA GLY A 379 -19.69 28.40 0.94
C GLY A 379 -19.10 29.20 -0.22
N LEU A 380 -17.90 29.77 -0.10
CA LEU A 380 -17.26 30.59 -1.16
C LEU A 380 -15.91 30.00 -1.65
N GLY A 381 -15.38 29.00 -0.98
CA GLY A 381 -14.09 28.39 -1.32
C GLY A 381 -12.96 28.76 -0.35
N THR A 382 -11.77 28.26 -0.65
CA THR A 382 -10.56 28.45 0.18
C THR A 382 -9.55 29.34 -0.56
N ILE A 383 -9.05 30.38 0.10
CA ILE A 383 -7.95 31.23 -0.40
C ILE A 383 -6.70 30.84 0.37
N ARG A 384 -5.64 30.44 -0.36
CA ARG A 384 -4.33 30.09 0.19
C ARG A 384 -3.29 31.07 -0.31
N GLY A 385 -2.50 31.61 0.63
CA GLY A 385 -1.33 32.42 0.35
C GLY A 385 -0.11 31.80 1.03
N GLY A 386 1.00 31.72 0.34
CA GLY A 386 2.27 31.17 0.84
C GLY A 386 3.43 32.05 0.46
#